data_95439b904c26dfd1616cab3c7df5b5c5
#
_entry.id   95439b904c26dfd1616cab3c7df5b5c5
#
_cell.length_a   1.000
_cell.length_b   1.000
_cell.length_c   1.000
_cell.angle_alpha   90.00
_cell.angle_beta   90.00
_cell.angle_gamma   90.00
#
_symmetry.space_group_name_H-M   'P 1'
#
loop_
_entity.id
_entity.type
_entity.pdbx_description
1 polymer ?
#
loop_
_entity_poly.entity_id
_entity_poly.type
_entity_poly.pdbx_seq_one_letter_code
_entity_poly.pdbx_strand_id
1 'polypeptide(L)'
;MFTGLSAFPLTPMNEQGIHEQEFIQLVSRLAQAQVDSIGVLGSTGSYAYLSVEERARVAKLSVENAAGVPVVVGIGALRTRDVLANAEHAQQAGASGLLLAPVSYQKLTDDDVFNLFSTVSRAISVPLCVYDNPGTTHFTFSDELHGRIAELPQVRSIKIPPVSNHPDEANARVARLRALIPDDVTIGISGDPAAATGLLAGCEAWYSVIGGLYPELALALTRPAQASDAEQAQARSDALAPLWALYHDYG
;
A
#
# COMPACT_ATOMS: atom_id res chain seq x y z
N MET A 1 3.95 3.80 11.38
CA MET A 1 4.10 2.80 10.30
C MET A 1 3.31 3.19 9.06
N PHE A 2 2.05 3.57 9.18
CA PHE A 2 1.23 4.01 8.04
C PHE A 2 1.28 5.53 7.85
N THR A 3 2.50 6.08 7.85
CA THR A 3 2.78 7.50 7.63
C THR A 3 4.06 7.64 6.80
N GLY A 4 4.19 8.73 6.06
CA GLY A 4 5.37 8.98 5.22
C GLY A 4 5.43 8.10 3.98
N LEU A 5 6.63 7.69 3.59
CA LEU A 5 6.85 6.87 2.39
C LEU A 5 6.77 5.38 2.71
N SER A 6 5.78 4.70 2.16
CA SER A 6 5.71 3.24 2.10
C SER A 6 6.18 2.78 0.72
N ALA A 7 7.37 2.22 0.64
CA ALA A 7 8.02 1.85 -0.63
C ALA A 7 7.66 0.41 -1.04
N PHE A 8 7.17 0.23 -2.28
CA PHE A 8 6.71 -1.07 -2.80
C PHE A 8 7.67 -1.61 -3.84
N PRO A 9 8.62 -2.50 -3.47
CA PRO A 9 9.53 -3.12 -4.42
C PRO A 9 8.83 -4.15 -5.30
N LEU A 10 9.43 -4.41 -6.46
CA LEU A 10 9.11 -5.57 -7.30
C LEU A 10 9.50 -6.87 -6.58
N THR A 11 8.90 -7.98 -6.99
CA THR A 11 9.39 -9.34 -6.67
C THR A 11 10.02 -9.93 -7.93
N PRO A 12 11.35 -9.86 -8.10
CA PRO A 12 12.03 -10.48 -9.23
C PRO A 12 11.78 -11.98 -9.26
N MET A 13 11.29 -12.49 -10.38
CA MET A 13 10.95 -13.92 -10.55
C MET A 13 10.96 -14.33 -12.02
N ASN A 14 10.98 -15.61 -12.26
CA ASN A 14 10.75 -16.25 -13.55
C ASN A 14 9.89 -17.51 -13.37
N GLU A 15 9.77 -18.33 -14.43
CA GLU A 15 8.98 -19.59 -14.38
C GLU A 15 9.51 -20.63 -13.38
N GLN A 16 10.75 -20.49 -12.90
CA GLN A 16 11.38 -21.38 -11.93
C GLN A 16 11.20 -20.90 -10.48
N GLY A 17 10.74 -19.66 -10.28
CA GLY A 17 10.47 -19.08 -8.96
C GLY A 17 11.10 -17.70 -8.72
N ILE A 18 11.25 -17.35 -7.45
CA ILE A 18 11.73 -16.06 -7.00
C ILE A 18 13.25 -15.95 -7.12
N HIS A 19 13.74 -14.83 -7.64
CA HIS A 19 15.15 -14.47 -7.61
C HIS A 19 15.48 -13.82 -6.26
N GLU A 20 15.73 -14.64 -5.26
CA GLU A 20 15.85 -14.21 -3.85
C GLU A 20 16.96 -13.17 -3.65
N GLN A 21 18.11 -13.32 -4.29
CA GLN A 21 19.25 -12.41 -4.10
C GLN A 21 18.93 -11.00 -4.61
N GLU A 22 18.31 -10.89 -5.77
CA GLU A 22 17.86 -9.62 -6.34
C GLU A 22 16.78 -8.99 -5.48
N PHE A 23 15.85 -9.79 -4.97
CA PHE A 23 14.81 -9.32 -4.06
C PHE A 23 15.40 -8.78 -2.74
N ILE A 24 16.35 -9.50 -2.13
CA ILE A 24 17.07 -9.07 -0.93
C ILE A 24 17.79 -7.74 -1.15
N GLN A 25 18.44 -7.57 -2.32
CA GLN A 25 19.11 -6.31 -2.67
C GLN A 25 18.11 -5.13 -2.75
N LEU A 26 16.92 -5.35 -3.33
CA LEU A 26 15.87 -4.33 -3.36
C LEU A 26 15.44 -3.93 -1.95
N VAL A 27 15.11 -4.89 -1.11
CA VAL A 27 14.68 -4.63 0.29
C VAL A 27 15.78 -3.93 1.09
N SER A 28 17.02 -4.40 1.00
CA SER A 28 18.16 -3.82 1.71
C SER A 28 18.43 -2.37 1.29
N ARG A 29 18.27 -2.04 0.00
CA ARG A 29 18.38 -0.66 -0.49
C ARG A 29 17.32 0.26 0.11
N LEU A 30 16.06 -0.22 0.22
CA LEU A 30 14.99 0.55 0.85
C LEU A 30 15.27 0.78 2.34
N ALA A 31 15.79 -0.23 3.03
CA ALA A 31 16.19 -0.12 4.43
C ALA A 31 17.34 0.90 4.61
N GLN A 32 18.35 0.87 3.73
CA GLN A 32 19.47 1.84 3.76
C GLN A 32 19.01 3.26 3.47
N ALA A 33 18.03 3.45 2.59
CA ALA A 33 17.43 4.75 2.31
C ALA A 33 16.53 5.27 3.44
N GLN A 34 16.25 4.45 4.45
CA GLN A 34 15.42 4.79 5.61
C GLN A 34 14.00 5.25 5.21
N VAL A 35 13.35 4.48 4.32
CA VAL A 35 11.93 4.65 4.04
C VAL A 35 11.09 4.39 5.29
N ASP A 36 9.90 4.97 5.40
CA ASP A 36 9.08 4.86 6.62
C ASP A 36 8.44 3.47 6.78
N SER A 37 8.21 2.75 5.67
CA SER A 37 7.86 1.34 5.65
C SER A 37 8.14 0.71 4.29
N ILE A 38 8.23 -0.62 4.25
CA ILE A 38 8.40 -1.42 3.03
C ILE A 38 7.13 -2.23 2.83
N GLY A 39 6.42 -1.99 1.71
CA GLY A 39 5.23 -2.74 1.35
C GLY A 39 5.56 -3.85 0.34
N VAL A 40 5.39 -5.10 0.70
CA VAL A 40 5.66 -6.24 -0.19
C VAL A 40 4.39 -6.99 -0.54
N LEU A 41 4.42 -7.73 -1.65
CA LEU A 41 3.28 -8.51 -2.12
C LEU A 41 2.01 -7.66 -2.35
N GLY A 42 2.19 -6.39 -2.73
CA GLY A 42 1.16 -5.60 -3.39
C GLY A 42 1.11 -5.90 -4.89
N SER A 43 0.32 -5.13 -5.66
CA SER A 43 0.26 -5.27 -7.13
C SER A 43 1.65 -5.12 -7.76
N THR A 44 2.44 -4.15 -7.31
CA THR A 44 3.84 -3.95 -7.73
C THR A 44 4.70 -5.20 -7.49
N GLY A 45 4.50 -5.90 -6.38
CA GLY A 45 5.21 -7.13 -6.03
C GLY A 45 4.65 -8.38 -6.71
N SER A 46 3.75 -8.23 -7.69
CA SER A 46 3.22 -9.34 -8.51
C SER A 46 2.62 -10.51 -7.72
N TYR A 47 2.02 -10.21 -6.55
CA TYR A 47 1.56 -11.24 -5.60
C TYR A 47 0.58 -12.24 -6.20
N ALA A 48 -0.22 -11.83 -7.19
CA ALA A 48 -1.23 -12.67 -7.82
C ALA A 48 -0.63 -13.85 -8.63
N TYR A 49 0.65 -13.76 -8.99
CA TYR A 49 1.37 -14.78 -9.76
C TYR A 49 2.18 -15.74 -8.88
N LEU A 50 2.23 -15.50 -7.57
CA LEU A 50 3.02 -16.28 -6.62
C LEU A 50 2.15 -17.29 -5.86
N SER A 51 2.69 -18.49 -5.63
CA SER A 51 2.09 -19.48 -4.75
C SER A 51 2.06 -19.00 -3.29
N VAL A 52 1.29 -19.68 -2.44
CA VAL A 52 1.23 -19.36 -0.99
C VAL A 52 2.61 -19.51 -0.34
N GLU A 53 3.37 -20.54 -0.74
CA GLU A 53 4.73 -20.83 -0.26
C GLU A 53 5.72 -19.77 -0.68
N GLU A 54 5.68 -19.33 -1.94
CA GLU A 54 6.52 -18.22 -2.45
C GLU A 54 6.19 -16.92 -1.73
N ARG A 55 4.92 -16.62 -1.48
CA ARG A 55 4.51 -15.44 -0.72
C ARG A 55 5.00 -15.48 0.73
N ALA A 56 4.92 -16.64 1.38
CA ALA A 56 5.50 -16.83 2.72
C ALA A 56 7.02 -16.60 2.71
N ARG A 57 7.70 -17.08 1.65
CA ARG A 57 9.15 -16.85 1.47
C ARG A 57 9.49 -15.38 1.26
N VAL A 58 8.75 -14.66 0.42
CA VAL A 58 8.91 -13.19 0.21
C VAL A 58 8.72 -12.43 1.52
N ALA A 59 7.65 -12.73 2.28
CA ALA A 59 7.39 -12.09 3.56
C ALA A 59 8.57 -12.28 4.53
N LYS A 60 9.09 -13.50 4.64
CA LYS A 60 10.24 -13.83 5.49
C LYS A 60 11.50 -13.08 5.07
N LEU A 61 11.87 -13.15 3.79
CA LEU A 61 13.04 -12.45 3.27
C LEU A 61 12.96 -10.93 3.48
N SER A 62 11.74 -10.36 3.34
CA SER A 62 11.54 -8.93 3.56
C SER A 62 11.84 -8.52 5.00
N VAL A 63 11.27 -9.23 5.98
CA VAL A 63 11.47 -8.91 7.39
C VAL A 63 12.93 -9.12 7.81
N GLU A 64 13.57 -10.21 7.36
CA GLU A 64 14.96 -10.51 7.67
C GLU A 64 15.95 -9.46 7.13
N ASN A 65 15.61 -8.76 6.03
CA ASN A 65 16.51 -7.81 5.36
C ASN A 65 16.06 -6.34 5.47
N ALA A 66 14.97 -6.05 6.18
CA ALA A 66 14.45 -4.70 6.36
C ALA A 66 15.23 -3.84 7.37
N ALA A 67 16.22 -4.41 8.09
CA ALA A 67 17.05 -3.71 9.08
C ALA A 67 16.23 -2.87 10.09
N GLY A 68 15.07 -3.37 10.52
CA GLY A 68 14.20 -2.70 11.48
C GLY A 68 13.17 -1.73 10.87
N VAL A 69 13.22 -1.47 9.56
CA VAL A 69 12.15 -0.74 8.87
C VAL A 69 10.86 -1.59 8.90
N PRO A 70 9.70 -1.01 9.27
CA PRO A 70 8.44 -1.76 9.30
C PRO A 70 8.10 -2.38 7.94
N VAL A 71 7.69 -3.66 7.94
CA VAL A 71 7.27 -4.38 6.72
C VAL A 71 5.76 -4.59 6.75
N VAL A 72 5.09 -4.15 5.69
CA VAL A 72 3.65 -4.36 5.43
C VAL A 72 3.50 -5.39 4.32
N VAL A 73 2.77 -6.47 4.60
CA VAL A 73 2.67 -7.63 3.68
C VAL A 73 1.29 -7.72 3.07
N GLY A 74 1.20 -7.78 1.74
CA GLY A 74 -0.02 -8.03 1.00
C GLY A 74 -0.51 -9.47 1.19
N ILE A 75 -1.79 -9.62 1.60
CA ILE A 75 -2.39 -10.92 1.91
C ILE A 75 -3.56 -11.31 1.02
N GLY A 76 -3.98 -10.44 0.09
CA GLY A 76 -5.14 -10.68 -0.79
C GLY A 76 -5.05 -12.00 -1.56
N ALA A 77 -6.16 -12.71 -1.66
CA ALA A 77 -6.31 -13.95 -2.42
C ALA A 77 -7.79 -14.16 -2.79
N LEU A 78 -8.07 -15.08 -3.74
CA LEU A 78 -9.44 -15.37 -4.17
C LEU A 78 -10.30 -16.03 -3.08
N ARG A 79 -9.70 -16.82 -2.20
CA ARG A 79 -10.41 -17.53 -1.13
C ARG A 79 -10.01 -16.98 0.23
N THR A 80 -11.00 -16.70 1.08
CA THR A 80 -10.76 -16.21 2.44
C THR A 80 -9.80 -17.09 3.25
N ARG A 81 -9.86 -18.43 3.08
CA ARG A 81 -8.91 -19.33 3.73
C ARG A 81 -7.46 -19.07 3.33
N ASP A 82 -7.23 -18.70 2.06
CA ASP A 82 -5.88 -18.44 1.56
C ASP A 82 -5.40 -17.04 2.02
N VAL A 83 -6.34 -16.08 2.16
CA VAL A 83 -6.07 -14.79 2.83
C VAL A 83 -5.62 -14.99 4.26
N LEU A 84 -6.32 -15.86 5.01
CA LEU A 84 -5.97 -16.18 6.40
C LEU A 84 -4.63 -16.91 6.52
N ALA A 85 -4.33 -17.87 5.62
CA ALA A 85 -3.03 -18.52 5.56
C ALA A 85 -1.88 -17.55 5.27
N ASN A 86 -2.07 -16.62 4.29
CA ASN A 86 -1.10 -15.57 3.99
C ASN A 86 -0.90 -14.64 5.19
N ALA A 87 -1.97 -14.28 5.90
CA ALA A 87 -1.90 -13.45 7.10
C ALA A 87 -1.13 -14.14 8.23
N GLU A 88 -1.35 -15.43 8.43
CA GLU A 88 -0.62 -16.23 9.41
C GLU A 88 0.87 -16.29 9.08
N HIS A 89 1.23 -16.64 7.84
CA HIS A 89 2.63 -16.67 7.41
C HIS A 89 3.33 -15.32 7.55
N ALA A 90 2.66 -14.23 7.19
CA ALA A 90 3.20 -12.88 7.33
C ALA A 90 3.47 -12.53 8.80
N GLN A 91 2.53 -12.84 9.71
CA GLN A 91 2.70 -12.61 11.15
C GLN A 91 3.82 -13.49 11.74
N GLN A 92 3.91 -14.75 11.35
CA GLN A 92 4.99 -15.67 11.76
C GLN A 92 6.37 -15.17 11.26
N ALA A 93 6.42 -14.55 10.10
CA ALA A 93 7.63 -13.91 9.59
C ALA A 93 8.03 -12.63 10.34
N GLY A 94 7.13 -12.05 11.16
CA GLY A 94 7.36 -10.82 11.91
C GLY A 94 6.92 -9.56 11.16
N ALA A 95 5.96 -9.65 10.24
CA ALA A 95 5.39 -8.49 9.55
C ALA A 95 4.82 -7.48 10.57
N SER A 96 5.10 -6.19 10.35
CA SER A 96 4.61 -5.09 11.19
C SER A 96 3.15 -4.74 10.91
N GLY A 97 2.64 -5.08 9.73
CA GLY A 97 1.26 -4.85 9.31
C GLY A 97 0.91 -5.62 8.04
N LEU A 98 -0.36 -5.63 7.71
CA LEU A 98 -0.91 -6.35 6.56
C LEU A 98 -1.64 -5.39 5.62
N LEU A 99 -1.69 -5.75 4.33
CA LEU A 99 -2.40 -5.02 3.29
C LEU A 99 -3.40 -5.98 2.63
N LEU A 100 -4.69 -5.63 2.60
CA LEU A 100 -5.74 -6.48 2.05
C LEU A 100 -6.53 -5.76 0.96
N ALA A 101 -6.53 -6.34 -0.24
CA ALA A 101 -7.43 -5.99 -1.34
C ALA A 101 -8.51 -7.08 -1.50
N PRO A 102 -9.76 -6.74 -1.84
CA PRO A 102 -10.81 -7.72 -2.08
C PRO A 102 -10.69 -8.32 -3.49
N VAL A 103 -9.87 -9.36 -3.62
CA VAL A 103 -9.65 -10.04 -4.91
C VAL A 103 -10.77 -11.02 -5.17
N SER A 104 -11.38 -10.95 -6.35
CA SER A 104 -12.47 -11.85 -6.74
C SER A 104 -12.51 -12.09 -8.24
N TYR A 105 -12.99 -13.27 -8.64
CA TYR A 105 -13.37 -13.56 -10.02
C TYR A 105 -14.80 -13.09 -10.33
N GLN A 106 -15.70 -13.18 -9.33
CA GLN A 106 -17.08 -12.71 -9.45
C GLN A 106 -17.24 -11.30 -8.88
N LYS A 107 -18.26 -10.59 -9.32
CA LYS A 107 -18.61 -9.27 -8.75
C LYS A 107 -18.97 -9.44 -7.27
N LEU A 108 -18.30 -8.66 -6.42
CA LEU A 108 -18.56 -8.61 -4.98
C LEU A 108 -19.62 -7.56 -4.65
N THR A 109 -20.36 -7.80 -3.58
CA THR A 109 -21.18 -6.81 -2.90
C THR A 109 -20.40 -6.15 -1.77
N ASP A 110 -20.90 -5.00 -1.26
CA ASP A 110 -20.33 -4.32 -0.09
C ASP A 110 -20.30 -5.24 1.15
N ASP A 111 -21.33 -6.08 1.31
CA ASP A 111 -21.40 -7.02 2.43
C ASP A 111 -20.40 -8.18 2.28
N ASP A 112 -20.13 -8.66 1.07
CA ASP A 112 -19.07 -9.65 0.82
C ASP A 112 -17.71 -9.09 1.25
N VAL A 113 -17.41 -7.86 0.84
CA VAL A 113 -16.16 -7.18 1.17
C VAL A 113 -16.08 -6.89 2.66
N PHE A 114 -17.13 -6.35 3.27
CA PHE A 114 -17.17 -6.13 4.72
C PHE A 114 -16.94 -7.42 5.51
N ASN A 115 -17.56 -8.53 5.11
CA ASN A 115 -17.41 -9.83 5.75
C ASN A 115 -15.98 -10.38 5.62
N LEU A 116 -15.31 -10.16 4.47
CA LEU A 116 -13.91 -10.49 4.29
C LEU A 116 -13.03 -9.73 5.29
N PHE A 117 -13.13 -8.41 5.34
CA PHE A 117 -12.34 -7.57 6.26
C PHE A 117 -12.65 -7.88 7.73
N SER A 118 -13.92 -8.08 8.08
CA SER A 118 -14.33 -8.47 9.43
C SER A 118 -13.77 -9.82 9.86
N THR A 119 -13.75 -10.81 8.95
CA THR A 119 -13.18 -12.14 9.22
C THR A 119 -11.68 -12.04 9.44
N VAL A 120 -10.96 -11.33 8.56
CA VAL A 120 -9.51 -11.17 8.65
C VAL A 120 -9.13 -10.37 9.90
N SER A 121 -9.80 -9.24 10.16
CA SER A 121 -9.51 -8.38 11.32
C SER A 121 -9.60 -9.11 12.66
N ARG A 122 -10.50 -10.10 12.77
CA ARG A 122 -10.62 -10.92 13.99
C ARG A 122 -9.55 -11.99 14.13
N ALA A 123 -8.92 -12.39 13.03
CA ALA A 123 -7.95 -13.47 12.98
C ALA A 123 -6.49 -13.01 13.10
N ILE A 124 -6.23 -11.71 13.07
CA ILE A 124 -4.88 -11.13 13.08
C ILE A 124 -4.62 -10.35 14.36
N SER A 125 -3.36 -10.18 14.71
CA SER A 125 -2.89 -9.41 15.86
C SER A 125 -2.07 -8.16 15.50
N VAL A 126 -1.83 -7.95 14.20
CA VAL A 126 -1.09 -6.80 13.67
C VAL A 126 -2.03 -5.86 12.90
N PRO A 127 -1.67 -4.58 12.73
CA PRO A 127 -2.49 -3.62 12.01
C PRO A 127 -2.78 -4.01 10.56
N LEU A 128 -3.99 -3.70 10.09
CA LEU A 128 -4.48 -3.96 8.74
C LEU A 128 -4.68 -2.65 7.96
N CYS A 129 -4.13 -2.59 6.75
CA CYS A 129 -4.40 -1.56 5.76
C CYS A 129 -5.43 -2.06 4.74
N VAL A 130 -6.51 -1.31 4.57
CA VAL A 130 -7.48 -1.52 3.48
C VAL A 130 -6.84 -1.09 2.16
N TYR A 131 -6.87 -1.93 1.14
CA TYR A 131 -6.37 -1.58 -0.18
C TYR A 131 -7.54 -1.40 -1.16
N ASP A 132 -7.90 -0.16 -1.41
CA ASP A 132 -8.85 0.24 -2.45
C ASP A 132 -8.10 0.40 -3.77
N ASN A 133 -8.29 -0.54 -4.69
CA ASN A 133 -7.65 -0.56 -6.00
C ASN A 133 -8.65 -1.03 -7.08
N PRO A 134 -9.63 -0.18 -7.45
CA PRO A 134 -10.70 -0.57 -8.37
C PRO A 134 -10.20 -0.97 -9.76
N GLY A 135 -9.06 -0.41 -10.20
CA GLY A 135 -8.46 -0.76 -11.49
C GLY A 135 -8.00 -2.22 -11.59
N THR A 136 -7.68 -2.85 -10.46
CA THR A 136 -7.18 -4.24 -10.42
C THR A 136 -8.22 -5.20 -9.85
N THR A 137 -8.94 -4.80 -8.81
CA THR A 137 -9.91 -5.67 -8.13
C THR A 137 -11.30 -5.63 -8.76
N HIS A 138 -11.57 -4.62 -9.61
CA HIS A 138 -12.90 -4.34 -10.18
C HIS A 138 -14.00 -4.14 -9.13
N PHE A 139 -13.59 -3.81 -7.89
CA PHE A 139 -14.47 -3.42 -6.80
C PHE A 139 -14.19 -1.97 -6.42
N THR A 140 -15.23 -1.15 -6.36
CA THR A 140 -15.15 0.26 -5.93
C THR A 140 -15.76 0.37 -4.55
N PHE A 141 -14.95 0.81 -3.58
CA PHE A 141 -15.46 1.09 -2.24
C PHE A 141 -16.32 2.35 -2.23
N SER A 142 -17.47 2.28 -1.54
CA SER A 142 -18.18 3.49 -1.14
C SER A 142 -17.51 4.12 0.09
N ASP A 143 -17.72 5.42 0.30
CA ASP A 143 -17.21 6.11 1.50
C ASP A 143 -17.82 5.51 2.77
N GLU A 144 -19.09 5.09 2.73
CA GLU A 144 -19.79 4.39 3.81
C GLU A 144 -19.15 3.04 4.11
N LEU A 145 -18.75 2.28 3.10
CA LEU A 145 -18.07 1.00 3.30
C LEU A 145 -16.69 1.20 3.93
N HIS A 146 -15.93 2.21 3.50
CA HIS A 146 -14.67 2.59 4.14
C HIS A 146 -14.88 2.89 5.63
N GLY A 147 -15.90 3.71 5.97
CA GLY A 147 -16.25 4.01 7.36
C GLY A 147 -16.56 2.76 8.18
N ARG A 148 -17.43 1.88 7.66
CA ARG A 148 -17.79 0.61 8.33
C ARG A 148 -16.57 -0.28 8.58
N ILE A 149 -15.67 -0.41 7.59
CA ILE A 149 -14.47 -1.24 7.70
C ILE A 149 -13.45 -0.60 8.66
N ALA A 150 -13.32 0.72 8.66
CA ALA A 150 -12.40 1.45 9.53
C ALA A 150 -12.70 1.25 11.03
N GLU A 151 -13.94 0.94 11.39
CA GLU A 151 -14.34 0.60 12.78
C GLU A 151 -13.89 -0.80 13.24
N LEU A 152 -13.36 -1.65 12.34
CA LEU A 152 -12.91 -2.99 12.70
C LEU A 152 -11.60 -2.92 13.52
N PRO A 153 -11.41 -3.79 14.54
CA PRO A 153 -10.38 -3.63 15.58
C PRO A 153 -8.95 -3.45 15.10
N GLN A 154 -8.55 -4.08 14.00
CA GLN A 154 -7.18 -4.04 13.49
C GLN A 154 -6.98 -3.08 12.31
N VAL A 155 -8.01 -2.46 11.79
CA VAL A 155 -7.87 -1.51 10.69
C VAL A 155 -7.22 -0.23 11.20
N ARG A 156 -6.11 0.18 10.56
CA ARG A 156 -5.32 1.36 10.94
C ARG A 156 -4.91 2.23 9.77
N SER A 157 -5.23 1.81 8.55
CA SER A 157 -4.98 2.62 7.36
C SER A 157 -5.92 2.25 6.23
N ILE A 158 -6.19 3.23 5.36
CA ILE A 158 -6.87 3.03 4.08
C ILE A 158 -5.96 3.57 2.97
N LYS A 159 -5.51 2.67 2.10
CA LYS A 159 -4.80 3.03 0.86
C LYS A 159 -5.83 3.32 -0.21
N ILE A 160 -5.99 4.61 -0.55
CA ILE A 160 -6.97 5.07 -1.54
C ILE A 160 -6.37 5.16 -2.95
N PRO A 161 -7.22 5.10 -4.01
CA PRO A 161 -6.81 5.42 -5.38
C PRO A 161 -6.28 6.85 -5.52
N PRO A 162 -5.65 7.18 -6.66
CA PRO A 162 -5.21 8.54 -6.95
C PRO A 162 -6.34 9.56 -6.76
N VAL A 163 -6.02 10.68 -6.10
CA VAL A 163 -6.92 11.84 -6.03
C VAL A 163 -6.78 12.71 -7.27
N SER A 164 -7.71 13.65 -7.47
CA SER A 164 -7.60 14.66 -8.53
C SER A 164 -6.32 15.48 -8.39
N ASN A 165 -5.76 15.90 -9.51
CA ASN A 165 -4.64 16.84 -9.54
C ASN A 165 -5.06 18.28 -9.17
N HIS A 166 -6.36 18.56 -9.04
CA HIS A 166 -6.88 19.85 -8.57
C HIS A 166 -6.92 19.84 -7.03
N PRO A 167 -6.19 20.76 -6.35
CA PRO A 167 -6.05 20.76 -4.90
C PRO A 167 -7.39 20.79 -4.15
N ASP A 168 -8.34 21.61 -4.59
CA ASP A 168 -9.65 21.73 -3.94
C ASP A 168 -10.45 20.42 -3.99
N GLU A 169 -10.40 19.71 -5.12
CA GLU A 169 -11.08 18.40 -5.27
C GLU A 169 -10.39 17.32 -4.42
N ALA A 170 -9.06 17.33 -4.39
CA ALA A 170 -8.28 16.43 -3.55
C ALA A 170 -8.58 16.65 -2.06
N ASN A 171 -8.55 17.92 -1.62
CA ASN A 171 -8.90 18.31 -0.25
C ASN A 171 -10.31 17.84 0.12
N ALA A 172 -11.29 18.10 -0.77
CA ALA A 172 -12.67 17.70 -0.55
C ALA A 172 -12.81 16.17 -0.46
N ARG A 173 -12.07 15.42 -1.29
CA ARG A 173 -12.07 13.93 -1.25
C ARG A 173 -11.52 13.39 0.06
N VAL A 174 -10.35 13.86 0.48
CA VAL A 174 -9.70 13.42 1.71
C VAL A 174 -10.55 13.82 2.94
N ALA A 175 -11.07 15.06 2.98
CA ALA A 175 -11.91 15.53 4.06
C ALA A 175 -13.21 14.72 4.22
N ARG A 176 -13.86 14.34 3.10
CA ARG A 176 -15.05 13.48 3.16
C ARG A 176 -14.75 12.12 3.79
N LEU A 177 -13.64 11.48 3.39
CA LEU A 177 -13.26 10.19 3.96
C LEU A 177 -12.87 10.34 5.43
N ARG A 178 -12.11 11.37 5.78
CA ARG A 178 -11.71 11.66 7.17
C ARG A 178 -12.90 11.80 8.11
N ALA A 179 -13.98 12.40 7.64
CA ALA A 179 -15.19 12.60 8.44
C ALA A 179 -15.95 11.28 8.76
N LEU A 180 -15.62 10.19 8.10
CA LEU A 180 -16.31 8.89 8.23
C LEU A 180 -15.49 7.81 8.93
N ILE A 181 -14.20 8.08 9.23
CA ILE A 181 -13.30 7.08 9.82
C ILE A 181 -12.76 7.56 11.16
N PRO A 182 -12.37 6.65 12.06
CA PRO A 182 -11.73 7.01 13.33
C PRO A 182 -10.43 7.82 13.14
N ASP A 183 -10.09 8.68 14.10
CA ASP A 183 -8.90 9.55 14.04
C ASP A 183 -7.58 8.77 14.01
N ASP A 184 -7.56 7.55 14.54
CA ASP A 184 -6.38 6.67 14.57
C ASP A 184 -6.22 5.81 13.31
N VAL A 185 -7.10 5.96 12.31
CA VAL A 185 -7.01 5.33 11.00
C VAL A 185 -6.46 6.33 9.99
N THR A 186 -5.29 6.06 9.43
CA THR A 186 -4.64 6.94 8.45
C THR A 186 -5.22 6.77 7.04
N ILE A 187 -5.14 7.81 6.25
CA ILE A 187 -5.42 7.78 4.81
C ILE A 187 -4.09 7.85 4.06
N GLY A 188 -3.84 6.92 3.15
CA GLY A 188 -2.64 6.96 2.32
C GLY A 188 -2.98 6.95 0.85
N ILE A 189 -2.25 7.77 0.10
CA ILE A 189 -2.42 7.92 -1.35
C ILE A 189 -1.69 6.82 -2.11
N SER A 190 -2.29 6.29 -3.17
CA SER A 190 -1.63 5.51 -4.21
C SER A 190 -1.68 6.23 -5.55
N GLY A 191 -0.90 5.72 -6.53
CA GLY A 191 -0.74 6.38 -7.82
C GLY A 191 0.28 7.52 -7.73
N ASP A 192 1.52 7.20 -8.07
CA ASP A 192 2.68 8.07 -7.86
C ASP A 192 2.54 9.48 -8.44
N PRO A 193 1.91 9.71 -9.63
CA PRO A 193 1.69 11.07 -10.14
C PRO A 193 0.82 11.96 -9.23
N ALA A 194 -0.05 11.37 -8.40
CA ALA A 194 -0.93 12.11 -7.48
C ALA A 194 -0.32 12.27 -6.07
N ALA A 195 0.92 11.82 -5.84
CA ALA A 195 1.51 11.76 -4.51
C ALA A 195 1.60 13.12 -3.82
N ALA A 196 2.15 14.13 -4.51
CA ALA A 196 2.27 15.49 -3.95
C ALA A 196 0.90 16.05 -3.56
N THR A 197 -0.07 15.99 -4.47
CA THR A 197 -1.43 16.51 -4.24
C THR A 197 -2.12 15.75 -3.10
N GLY A 198 -2.00 14.41 -3.07
CA GLY A 198 -2.60 13.59 -2.00
C GLY A 198 -2.02 13.87 -0.62
N LEU A 199 -0.70 13.97 -0.50
CA LEU A 199 -0.04 14.29 0.76
C LEU A 199 -0.40 15.70 1.25
N LEU A 200 -0.40 16.68 0.35
CA LEU A 200 -0.79 18.07 0.67
C LEU A 200 -2.28 18.20 1.00
N ALA A 201 -3.13 17.31 0.47
CA ALA A 201 -4.54 17.24 0.81
C ALA A 201 -4.82 16.58 2.17
N GLY A 202 -3.79 16.10 2.88
CA GLY A 202 -3.91 15.52 4.21
C GLY A 202 -3.82 14.00 4.27
N CYS A 203 -3.37 13.33 3.19
CA CYS A 203 -2.97 11.93 3.29
C CYS A 203 -1.70 11.80 4.14
N GLU A 204 -1.69 10.89 5.11
CA GLU A 204 -0.56 10.71 6.01
C GLU A 204 0.54 9.80 5.43
N ALA A 205 0.20 8.96 4.43
CA ALA A 205 1.14 8.05 3.80
C ALA A 205 1.09 8.14 2.27
N TRP A 206 2.22 7.85 1.64
CA TRP A 206 2.32 7.57 0.21
C TRP A 206 2.75 6.12 -0.01
N TYR A 207 1.87 5.31 -0.59
CA TYR A 207 2.12 3.92 -0.98
C TYR A 207 2.69 3.89 -2.39
N SER A 208 4.00 4.01 -2.49
CA SER A 208 4.71 4.35 -3.73
C SER A 208 5.25 3.13 -4.47
N VAL A 209 5.03 3.08 -5.78
CA VAL A 209 5.67 2.15 -6.71
C VAL A 209 7.09 2.61 -7.00
N ILE A 210 7.26 3.89 -7.39
CA ILE A 210 8.57 4.45 -7.72
C ILE A 210 9.52 4.43 -6.52
N GLY A 211 9.00 4.60 -5.31
CA GLY A 211 9.77 4.50 -4.07
C GLY A 211 10.40 3.11 -3.86
N GLY A 212 9.82 2.05 -4.43
CA GLY A 212 10.39 0.71 -4.42
C GLY A 212 11.65 0.56 -5.27
N LEU A 213 11.85 1.45 -6.26
CA LEU A 213 13.00 1.46 -7.16
C LEU A 213 13.97 2.63 -6.89
N TYR A 214 13.45 3.81 -6.60
CA TYR A 214 14.19 5.05 -6.40
C TYR A 214 13.77 5.75 -5.11
N PRO A 215 14.08 5.16 -3.94
CA PRO A 215 13.58 5.64 -2.66
C PRO A 215 14.01 7.09 -2.36
N GLU A 216 15.21 7.50 -2.78
CA GLU A 216 15.71 8.86 -2.55
C GLU A 216 14.86 9.92 -3.29
N LEU A 217 14.43 9.62 -4.52
CA LEU A 217 13.54 10.50 -5.29
C LEU A 217 12.17 10.63 -4.62
N ALA A 218 11.62 9.50 -4.15
CA ALA A 218 10.34 9.50 -3.46
C ALA A 218 10.43 10.22 -2.10
N LEU A 219 11.50 10.01 -1.33
CA LEU A 219 11.74 10.72 -0.07
C LEU A 219 11.91 12.23 -0.29
N ALA A 220 12.59 12.65 -1.38
CA ALA A 220 12.77 14.05 -1.70
C ALA A 220 11.44 14.79 -2.00
N LEU A 221 10.39 14.07 -2.39
CA LEU A 221 9.02 14.58 -2.52
C LEU A 221 8.26 14.47 -1.20
N THR A 222 8.36 13.31 -0.53
CA THR A 222 7.57 13.01 0.68
C THR A 222 7.91 13.96 1.83
N ARG A 223 9.20 14.24 2.08
CA ARG A 223 9.63 15.04 3.23
C ARG A 223 9.12 16.50 3.19
N PRO A 224 9.24 17.24 2.07
CA PRO A 224 8.62 18.56 1.96
C PRO A 224 7.10 18.52 2.16
N ALA A 225 6.41 17.55 1.56
CA ALA A 225 4.96 17.42 1.70
C ALA A 225 4.54 17.20 3.17
N GLN A 226 5.26 16.33 3.91
CA GLN A 226 5.05 16.14 5.35
C GLN A 226 5.32 17.40 6.19
N ALA A 227 6.26 18.24 5.74
CA ALA A 227 6.54 19.55 6.35
C ALA A 227 5.57 20.66 5.93
N SER A 228 4.54 20.33 5.13
CA SER A 228 3.58 21.29 4.54
C SER A 228 4.24 22.34 3.63
N ASP A 229 5.43 22.04 3.09
CA ASP A 229 6.12 22.84 2.08
C ASP A 229 5.56 22.47 0.68
N ALA A 230 4.43 23.10 0.35
CA ALA A 230 3.71 22.81 -0.89
C ALA A 230 4.51 23.18 -2.14
N GLU A 231 5.28 24.28 -2.08
CA GLU A 231 6.10 24.73 -3.22
C GLU A 231 7.19 23.70 -3.53
N GLN A 232 7.92 23.25 -2.53
CA GLN A 232 8.99 22.28 -2.73
C GLN A 232 8.44 20.91 -3.11
N ALA A 233 7.36 20.44 -2.49
CA ALA A 233 6.72 19.17 -2.83
C ALA A 233 6.26 19.16 -4.30
N GLN A 234 5.60 20.23 -4.75
CA GLN A 234 5.16 20.35 -6.14
C GLN A 234 6.33 20.42 -7.10
N ALA A 235 7.36 21.22 -6.81
CA ALA A 235 8.57 21.31 -7.64
C ALA A 235 9.26 19.95 -7.81
N ARG A 236 9.29 19.11 -6.74
CA ARG A 236 9.82 17.74 -6.82
C ARG A 236 8.95 16.85 -7.70
N SER A 237 7.63 16.95 -7.61
CA SER A 237 6.72 16.20 -8.48
C SER A 237 6.87 16.61 -9.95
N ASP A 238 6.96 17.93 -10.22
CA ASP A 238 7.10 18.46 -11.58
C ASP A 238 8.42 18.00 -12.22
N ALA A 239 9.50 17.92 -11.46
CA ALA A 239 10.79 17.39 -11.93
C ALA A 239 10.70 15.91 -12.36
N LEU A 240 9.70 15.17 -11.87
CA LEU A 240 9.43 13.77 -12.24
C LEU A 240 8.38 13.64 -13.37
N ALA A 241 7.93 14.75 -13.98
CA ALA A 241 6.92 14.73 -15.04
C ALA A 241 7.24 13.76 -16.21
N PRO A 242 8.49 13.60 -16.69
CA PRO A 242 8.78 12.59 -17.71
C PRO A 242 8.51 11.14 -17.25
N LEU A 243 8.69 10.88 -15.95
CA LEU A 243 8.38 9.58 -15.36
C LEU A 243 6.85 9.41 -15.21
N TRP A 244 6.15 10.48 -14.78
CA TRP A 244 4.68 10.44 -14.68
C TRP A 244 4.00 10.20 -16.04
N ALA A 245 4.60 10.66 -17.14
CA ALA A 245 4.12 10.35 -18.48
C ALA A 245 4.13 8.84 -18.78
N LEU A 246 5.13 8.08 -18.30
CA LEU A 246 5.17 6.63 -18.46
C LEU A 246 4.03 5.93 -17.71
N TYR A 247 3.64 6.42 -16.54
CA TYR A 247 2.46 5.90 -15.82
C TYR A 247 1.16 6.18 -16.57
N HIS A 248 1.08 7.32 -17.27
CA HIS A 248 -0.08 7.64 -18.12
C HIS A 248 -0.16 6.70 -19.32
N ASP A 249 0.96 6.41 -19.95
CA ASP A 249 1.02 5.65 -21.21
C ASP A 249 0.96 4.12 -21.00
N TYR A 250 1.49 3.65 -19.88
CA TYR A 250 1.66 2.20 -19.63
C TYR A 250 0.97 1.67 -18.37
N GLY A 251 0.44 2.51 -17.52
CA GLY A 251 -0.24 2.14 -16.27
C GLY A 251 0.64 2.13 -15.04
#